data_69cba70dd75f5e2b20940dd88bbfb01b
#
_entry.id   69cba70dd75f5e2b20940dd88bbfb01b
#
_cell.length_a   1.000
_cell.length_b   1.000
_cell.length_c   1.000
_cell.angle_alpha   90.00
_cell.angle_beta   90.00
_cell.angle_gamma   90.00
#
_symmetry.space_group_name_H-M   'P 1'
#
loop_
_entity.id
_entity.type
_entity.pdbx_description
1 polymer ?
#
loop_
_entity_poly.entity_id
_entity_poly.type
_entity_poly.pdbx_seq_one_letter_code
_entity_poly.pdbx_strand_id
1 'polypeptide(L)'
;NKKTSQRKAEIWNRKQGGGGKSISINGDVIEKAAINFSSISGSKLPVSSLATKSKSNGSSKFRAIGVSVISHPFNPYCPTSHMNIRLFLELGKSSIIQNWWIGGGFDLTPYVISNEDASLWHNEAKITLDECNKTYYRKFAKNCDEYFFLPHRNENRGIGGIFFDQLQHKDIESSLSLLEKTAESYINTYEKIIVSNRNAKFSKDEKDLQLYRRGRYVE
;
A
#
# COMPACT_ATOMS: atom_id res chain seq x y z
N ASN A 1 25.76 1.71 20.82
CA ASN A 1 25.08 2.98 20.56
C ASN A 1 23.79 2.71 19.75
N LYS A 2 22.63 2.69 20.41
CA LYS A 2 21.34 2.67 19.70
C LYS A 2 21.22 3.99 18.95
N LYS A 3 21.19 3.97 17.62
CA LYS A 3 20.83 5.14 16.82
C LYS A 3 19.39 5.47 17.13
N THR A 4 19.14 6.67 17.61
CA THR A 4 17.78 7.17 17.78
C THR A 4 17.11 7.24 16.41
N SER A 5 15.94 6.66 16.28
CA SER A 5 15.14 6.74 15.04
C SER A 5 14.95 8.23 14.66
N GLN A 6 15.39 8.59 13.45
CA GLN A 6 15.22 9.93 12.90
C GLN A 6 13.95 9.97 12.07
N ARG A 7 13.13 10.97 12.32
CA ARG A 7 11.90 11.22 11.59
C ARG A 7 11.92 12.62 10.99
N LYS A 8 11.79 12.72 9.67
CA LYS A 8 11.65 13.99 8.97
C LYS A 8 10.25 14.05 8.36
N ALA A 9 9.55 15.15 8.57
CA ALA A 9 8.24 15.40 8.01
C ALA A 9 8.29 16.65 7.13
N GLU A 10 7.69 16.57 5.95
CA GLU A 10 7.58 17.65 4.98
C GLU A 10 6.12 17.82 4.58
N ILE A 11 5.64 19.06 4.57
CA ILE A 11 4.33 19.42 4.04
C ILE A 11 4.57 20.00 2.64
N TRP A 12 3.80 19.53 1.68
CA TRP A 12 3.88 20.01 0.31
C TRP A 12 2.50 20.44 -0.20
N ASN A 13 2.50 21.41 -1.09
CA ASN A 13 1.31 21.95 -1.72
C ASN A 13 1.41 21.80 -3.23
N ARG A 14 0.28 21.55 -3.87
CA ARG A 14 0.15 21.40 -5.30
C ARG A 14 -0.47 22.66 -5.92
N LYS A 15 0.14 23.22 -6.95
CA LYS A 15 -0.37 24.41 -7.65
C LYS A 15 -1.79 24.22 -8.23
N GLN A 16 -2.12 23.00 -8.65
CA GLN A 16 -3.43 22.65 -9.22
C GLN A 16 -4.51 22.38 -8.16
N GLY A 17 -4.17 22.41 -6.88
CA GLY A 17 -5.07 22.21 -5.75
C GLY A 17 -4.75 21.01 -4.89
N GLY A 18 -4.81 21.22 -3.59
CA GLY A 18 -4.51 20.24 -2.56
C GLY A 18 -3.04 20.18 -2.20
N GLY A 19 -2.67 19.15 -1.48
CA GLY A 19 -1.34 18.94 -0.96
C GLY A 19 -1.23 17.65 -0.16
N GLY A 20 -0.22 17.55 0.67
CA GLY A 20 -0.02 16.39 1.51
C GLY A 20 1.11 16.55 2.51
N LYS A 21 1.42 15.44 3.15
CA LYS A 21 2.50 15.32 4.12
C LYS A 21 3.29 14.06 3.84
N SER A 22 4.59 14.20 3.65
CA SER A 22 5.53 13.10 3.52
C SER A 22 6.34 12.95 4.80
N ILE A 23 6.49 11.72 5.26
CA ILE A 23 7.30 11.40 6.44
C ILE A 23 8.32 10.36 6.01
N SER A 24 9.61 10.65 6.23
CA SER A 24 10.69 9.68 6.10
C SER A 24 11.18 9.26 7.49
N ILE A 25 11.49 7.99 7.62
CA ILE A 25 11.98 7.37 8.86
C ILE A 25 13.29 6.66 8.55
N ASN A 26 14.29 6.86 9.39
CA ASN A 26 15.54 6.12 9.38
C ASN A 26 15.81 5.63 10.80
N GLY A 27 16.03 4.33 10.98
CA GLY A 27 16.24 3.74 12.30
C GLY A 27 16.96 2.40 12.26
N ASP A 28 17.13 1.79 13.43
CA ASP A 28 17.88 0.55 13.57
C ASP A 28 17.06 -0.70 13.19
N VAL A 29 15.75 -0.66 13.38
CA VAL A 29 14.84 -1.76 13.02
C VAL A 29 14.29 -1.56 11.61
N ILE A 30 13.69 -0.42 11.38
CA ILE A 30 13.30 0.03 10.04
C ILE A 30 14.39 0.96 9.54
N GLU A 31 15.23 0.45 8.65
CA GLU A 31 16.36 1.20 8.10
C GLU A 31 15.91 2.42 7.34
N LYS A 32 14.89 2.23 6.49
CA LYS A 32 14.25 3.32 5.74
C LYS A 32 12.76 3.05 5.61
N ALA A 33 11.95 4.06 5.85
CA ALA A 33 10.53 4.03 5.49
C ALA A 33 10.08 5.39 4.99
N ALA A 34 9.05 5.38 4.16
CA ALA A 34 8.33 6.58 3.76
C ALA A 34 6.83 6.37 3.94
N ILE A 35 6.18 7.40 4.46
CA ILE A 35 4.73 7.48 4.61
C ILE A 35 4.28 8.76 3.91
N ASN A 36 3.38 8.64 2.94
CA ASN A 36 2.84 9.78 2.22
C ASN A 36 1.33 9.84 2.41
N PHE A 37 0.85 10.94 2.97
CA PHE A 37 -0.54 11.33 2.90
C PHE A 37 -0.71 12.37 1.79
N SER A 38 -1.74 12.21 0.96
CA SER A 38 -2.10 13.15 -0.08
C SER A 38 -3.60 13.43 -0.08
N SER A 39 -3.97 14.69 -0.30
CA SER A 39 -5.33 15.11 -0.59
C SER A 39 -5.27 16.13 -1.71
N ILE A 40 -5.50 15.67 -2.94
CA ILE A 40 -5.36 16.47 -4.14
C ILE A 40 -6.69 16.65 -4.84
N SER A 41 -6.82 17.78 -5.53
CA SER A 41 -8.00 18.10 -6.34
C SER A 41 -7.58 18.63 -7.71
N GLY A 42 -8.49 18.60 -8.63
CA GLY A 42 -8.30 19.16 -9.97
C GLY A 42 -9.62 19.42 -10.68
N SER A 43 -9.54 20.27 -11.70
CA SER A 43 -10.71 20.68 -12.50
C SER A 43 -11.04 19.66 -13.60
N LYS A 44 -10.15 18.69 -13.87
CA LYS A 44 -10.31 17.68 -14.91
C LYS A 44 -9.77 16.35 -14.41
N LEU A 45 -10.53 15.29 -14.60
CA LEU A 45 -10.10 13.92 -14.27
C LEU A 45 -8.86 13.54 -15.07
N PRO A 46 -7.81 12.99 -14.42
CA PRO A 46 -6.68 12.40 -15.13
C PRO A 46 -7.15 11.23 -16.00
N VAL A 47 -6.59 11.11 -17.20
CA VAL A 47 -6.94 10.02 -18.15
C VAL A 47 -6.70 8.63 -17.51
N SER A 48 -5.64 8.49 -16.73
CA SER A 48 -5.32 7.26 -15.98
C SER A 48 -6.35 6.91 -14.89
N SER A 49 -7.15 7.88 -14.46
CA SER A 49 -8.20 7.70 -13.45
C SER A 49 -9.60 7.61 -14.07
N LEU A 50 -9.71 7.70 -15.41
CA LEU A 50 -10.94 7.41 -16.14
C LEU A 50 -11.23 5.92 -16.01
N ALA A 51 -11.82 5.59 -14.88
CA ALA A 51 -12.35 4.26 -14.63
C ALA A 51 -13.36 3.90 -15.72
N THR A 52 -13.45 2.63 -16.04
CA THR A 52 -14.55 2.03 -16.82
C THR A 52 -15.94 2.42 -16.25
N LYS A 53 -15.98 2.98 -15.04
CA LYS A 53 -17.19 3.41 -14.32
C LYS A 53 -17.38 4.93 -14.26
N SER A 54 -16.45 5.75 -14.77
CA SER A 54 -16.67 7.19 -14.84
C SER A 54 -17.79 7.48 -15.82
N LYS A 55 -18.82 8.17 -15.34
CA LYS A 55 -19.98 8.60 -16.16
C LYS A 55 -19.70 9.90 -16.90
N SER A 56 -18.56 10.55 -16.65
CA SER A 56 -18.20 11.82 -17.28
C SER A 56 -17.15 11.62 -18.38
N ASN A 57 -17.28 12.41 -19.43
CA ASN A 57 -16.27 12.47 -20.51
C ASN A 57 -14.98 13.21 -20.09
N GLY A 58 -14.56 13.08 -18.83
CA GLY A 58 -13.34 13.69 -18.29
C GLY A 58 -13.46 15.18 -17.95
N SER A 59 -14.65 15.76 -17.96
CA SER A 59 -14.90 17.19 -17.65
C SER A 59 -15.23 17.47 -16.18
N SER A 60 -15.32 16.44 -15.34
CA SER A 60 -15.67 16.59 -13.93
C SER A 60 -14.46 16.98 -13.09
N LYS A 61 -14.69 17.79 -12.06
CA LYS A 61 -13.74 18.03 -10.99
C LYS A 61 -13.51 16.74 -10.21
N PHE A 62 -12.36 16.61 -9.58
CA PHE A 62 -12.08 15.45 -8.75
C PHE A 62 -11.39 15.81 -7.43
N ARG A 63 -11.50 14.92 -6.49
CA ARG A 63 -10.65 14.85 -5.30
C ARG A 63 -10.14 13.43 -5.11
N ALA A 64 -8.83 13.28 -4.89
CA ALA A 64 -8.22 12.01 -4.56
C ALA A 64 -7.51 12.14 -3.21
N ILE A 65 -7.79 11.22 -2.31
CA ILE A 65 -7.24 11.20 -0.95
C ILE A 65 -6.61 9.83 -0.76
N GLY A 66 -5.39 9.77 -0.22
CA GLY A 66 -4.75 8.49 0.01
C GLY A 66 -3.57 8.55 0.96
N VAL A 67 -3.20 7.36 1.42
CA VAL A 67 -2.01 7.10 2.21
C VAL A 67 -1.23 5.99 1.53
N SER A 68 0.08 6.17 1.40
CA SER A 68 1.00 5.11 0.98
C SER A 68 2.12 4.93 1.99
N VAL A 69 2.57 3.70 2.15
CA VAL A 69 3.64 3.32 3.05
C VAL A 69 4.58 2.38 2.32
N ILE A 70 5.88 2.62 2.44
CA ILE A 70 6.94 1.67 2.09
C ILE A 70 7.87 1.52 3.27
N SER A 71 8.25 0.30 3.59
CA SER A 71 9.13 -0.01 4.72
C SER A 71 10.23 -0.97 4.30
N HIS A 72 11.47 -0.56 4.52
CA HIS A 72 12.68 -1.35 4.28
C HIS A 72 13.39 -1.61 5.62
N PRO A 73 13.21 -2.79 6.25
CA PRO A 73 13.86 -3.15 7.50
C PRO A 73 15.37 -3.36 7.35
N PHE A 74 16.09 -3.24 8.45
CA PHE A 74 17.53 -3.48 8.50
C PHE A 74 17.86 -4.98 8.41
N ASN A 75 17.15 -5.81 9.18
CA ASN A 75 17.39 -7.24 9.23
C ASN A 75 16.85 -7.94 7.99
N PRO A 76 17.63 -8.79 7.28
CA PRO A 76 17.15 -9.50 6.07
C PRO A 76 16.02 -10.50 6.32
N TYR A 77 15.81 -10.95 7.56
CA TYR A 77 14.65 -11.76 7.95
C TYR A 77 13.36 -10.95 8.08
N CYS A 78 13.47 -9.63 8.16
CA CYS A 78 12.32 -8.74 8.12
C CYS A 78 12.02 -8.35 6.66
N PRO A 79 10.86 -8.69 6.13
CA PRO A 79 10.51 -8.41 4.74
C PRO A 79 10.28 -6.90 4.50
N THR A 80 10.54 -6.46 3.28
CA THR A 80 10.01 -5.17 2.80
C THR A 80 8.49 -5.27 2.66
N SER A 81 7.79 -4.23 3.02
CA SER A 81 6.34 -4.14 2.84
C SER A 81 5.93 -2.83 2.20
N HIS A 82 4.85 -2.89 1.45
CA HIS A 82 4.21 -1.74 0.85
C HIS A 82 2.71 -1.78 1.15
N MET A 83 2.11 -0.62 1.35
CA MET A 83 0.66 -0.45 1.47
C MET A 83 0.23 0.84 0.78
N ASN A 84 -0.90 0.79 0.12
CA ASN A 84 -1.59 1.98 -0.39
C ASN A 84 -3.09 1.83 -0.15
N ILE A 85 -3.71 2.89 0.30
CA ILE A 85 -5.18 3.04 0.36
C ILE A 85 -5.56 4.39 -0.22
N ARG A 86 -6.62 4.43 -1.02
CA ARG A 86 -7.06 5.66 -1.68
C ARG A 86 -8.56 5.70 -1.90
N LEU A 87 -9.12 6.90 -1.72
CA LEU A 87 -10.48 7.26 -2.12
C LEU A 87 -10.40 8.25 -3.28
N PHE A 88 -11.19 8.02 -4.29
CA PHE A 88 -11.36 8.92 -5.43
C PHE A 88 -12.81 9.40 -5.50
N LEU A 89 -12.99 10.72 -5.64
CA LEU A 89 -14.29 11.37 -5.73
C LEU A 89 -14.38 12.11 -7.06
N GLU A 90 -15.42 11.86 -7.80
CA GLU A 90 -15.83 12.66 -8.96
C GLU A 90 -16.87 13.67 -8.51
N LEU A 91 -16.60 14.95 -8.75
CA LEU A 91 -17.39 16.06 -8.24
C LEU A 91 -18.08 16.80 -9.39
N GLY A 92 -19.38 16.98 -9.25
CA GLY A 92 -20.18 17.78 -10.13
C GLY A 92 -20.18 19.27 -9.80
N LYS A 93 -21.17 19.98 -10.32
CA LYS A 93 -21.46 21.37 -9.96
C LYS A 93 -21.71 21.48 -8.46
N SER A 94 -21.24 22.54 -7.85
CA SER A 94 -21.35 22.81 -6.39
C SER A 94 -20.64 21.76 -5.51
N SER A 95 -19.65 21.04 -6.07
CA SER A 95 -18.86 20.04 -5.32
C SER A 95 -19.67 18.87 -4.76
N ILE A 96 -20.82 18.58 -5.35
CA ILE A 96 -21.63 17.41 -5.01
C ILE A 96 -20.94 16.17 -5.58
N ILE A 97 -20.80 15.12 -4.75
CA ILE A 97 -20.23 13.84 -5.17
C ILE A 97 -21.18 13.18 -6.18
N GLN A 98 -20.69 12.98 -7.41
CA GLN A 98 -21.44 12.32 -8.48
C GLN A 98 -21.06 10.84 -8.61
N ASN A 99 -19.81 10.53 -8.30
CA ASN A 99 -19.30 9.19 -8.36
C ASN A 99 -18.09 9.06 -7.42
N TRP A 100 -17.76 7.85 -7.05
CA TRP A 100 -16.60 7.58 -6.19
C TRP A 100 -16.14 6.13 -6.39
N TRP A 101 -14.90 5.86 -6.06
CA TRP A 101 -14.34 4.52 -5.95
C TRP A 101 -13.16 4.52 -5.01
N ILE A 102 -12.84 3.34 -4.52
CA ILE A 102 -11.66 3.11 -3.72
C ILE A 102 -10.68 2.21 -4.44
N GLY A 103 -9.42 2.35 -4.08
CA GLY A 103 -8.35 1.45 -4.44
C GLY A 103 -7.42 1.25 -3.27
N GLY A 104 -6.72 0.15 -3.25
CA GLY A 104 -5.78 -0.12 -2.18
C GLY A 104 -5.25 -1.53 -2.18
N GLY A 105 -4.50 -1.82 -1.15
CA GLY A 105 -3.89 -3.11 -0.93
C GLY A 105 -2.55 -3.00 -0.25
N PHE A 106 -1.93 -4.13 -0.05
CA PHE A 106 -0.61 -4.26 0.52
C PHE A 106 0.07 -5.54 0.02
N ASP A 107 1.40 -5.52 -0.03
CA ASP A 107 2.21 -6.65 -0.43
C ASP A 107 3.48 -6.78 0.40
N LEU A 108 4.02 -7.99 0.44
CA LEU A 108 5.19 -8.35 1.22
C LEU A 108 6.29 -8.92 0.33
N THR A 109 7.51 -8.44 0.51
CA THR A 109 8.69 -8.88 -0.23
C THR A 109 9.76 -9.40 0.73
N PRO A 110 9.74 -10.69 1.08
CA PRO A 110 10.76 -11.31 1.89
C PRO A 110 12.06 -11.53 1.09
N TYR A 111 13.18 -11.49 1.79
CA TYR A 111 14.51 -11.84 1.28
C TYR A 111 14.89 -13.25 1.70
N VAL A 112 14.64 -13.58 2.97
CA VAL A 112 14.66 -14.93 3.52
C VAL A 112 13.20 -15.34 3.70
N ILE A 113 12.79 -16.42 3.05
CA ILE A 113 11.39 -16.87 3.04
C ILE A 113 11.07 -17.57 4.36
N SER A 114 9.98 -17.14 5.02
CA SER A 114 9.36 -17.80 6.16
C SER A 114 7.94 -18.20 5.80
N ASN A 115 7.63 -19.49 5.88
CA ASN A 115 6.28 -20.00 5.64
C ASN A 115 5.30 -19.54 6.71
N GLU A 116 5.77 -19.33 7.94
CA GLU A 116 4.98 -18.83 9.06
C GLU A 116 4.54 -17.38 8.79
N ASP A 117 5.48 -16.52 8.39
CA ASP A 117 5.20 -15.12 8.07
C ASP A 117 4.26 -15.02 6.85
N ALA A 118 4.51 -15.83 5.82
CA ALA A 118 3.66 -15.87 4.63
C ALA A 118 2.23 -16.32 4.98
N SER A 119 2.09 -17.36 5.80
CA SER A 119 0.80 -17.84 6.26
C SER A 119 0.07 -16.81 7.12
N LEU A 120 0.78 -16.17 8.06
CA LEU A 120 0.23 -15.09 8.88
C LEU A 120 -0.27 -13.93 8.01
N TRP A 121 0.55 -13.47 7.05
CA TRP A 121 0.23 -12.37 6.15
C TRP A 121 -1.05 -12.61 5.35
N HIS A 122 -1.15 -13.75 4.72
CA HIS A 122 -2.29 -14.11 3.89
C HIS A 122 -3.54 -14.46 4.69
N ASN A 123 -3.40 -15.12 5.85
CA ASN A 123 -4.54 -15.45 6.71
C ASN A 123 -5.18 -14.21 7.32
N GLU A 124 -4.40 -13.26 7.83
CA GLU A 124 -4.94 -12.01 8.39
C GLU A 124 -5.64 -11.17 7.30
N ALA A 125 -5.05 -11.08 6.09
CA ALA A 125 -5.69 -10.45 4.95
C ALA A 125 -7.03 -11.11 4.60
N LYS A 126 -7.07 -12.44 4.62
CA LYS A 126 -8.27 -13.21 4.33
C LYS A 126 -9.34 -12.99 5.40
N ILE A 127 -9.01 -13.08 6.68
CA ILE A 127 -9.94 -12.86 7.79
C ILE A 127 -10.57 -11.47 7.67
N THR A 128 -9.75 -10.44 7.49
CA THR A 128 -10.21 -9.05 7.35
C THR A 128 -11.17 -8.86 6.20
N LEU A 129 -10.85 -9.41 5.03
CA LEU A 129 -11.69 -9.24 3.84
C LEU A 129 -12.96 -10.09 3.88
N ASP A 130 -12.92 -11.26 4.51
CA ASP A 130 -14.06 -12.16 4.67
C ASP A 130 -15.18 -11.53 5.52
N GLU A 131 -14.85 -10.62 6.42
CA GLU A 131 -15.85 -9.82 7.16
C GLU A 131 -16.64 -8.87 6.22
N CYS A 132 -16.01 -8.42 5.15
CA CYS A 132 -16.64 -7.52 4.19
C CYS A 132 -17.34 -8.29 3.05
N ASN A 133 -16.63 -9.26 2.48
CA ASN A 133 -17.15 -10.13 1.42
C ASN A 133 -16.25 -11.36 1.24
N LYS A 134 -16.83 -12.56 1.33
CA LYS A 134 -16.13 -13.87 1.21
C LYS A 134 -15.37 -14.08 -0.12
N THR A 135 -15.68 -13.32 -1.15
CA THR A 135 -15.01 -13.45 -2.46
C THR A 135 -13.82 -12.51 -2.62
N TYR A 136 -13.69 -11.49 -1.75
CA TYR A 136 -12.71 -10.42 -1.93
C TYR A 136 -11.28 -10.91 -1.81
N TYR A 137 -10.97 -11.70 -0.81
CA TYR A 137 -9.60 -12.17 -0.63
C TYR A 137 -9.07 -12.88 -1.89
N ARG A 138 -9.79 -13.88 -2.39
CA ARG A 138 -9.36 -14.64 -3.59
C ARG A 138 -9.16 -13.73 -4.80
N LYS A 139 -10.09 -12.79 -5.02
CA LYS A 139 -10.02 -11.83 -6.13
C LYS A 139 -8.86 -10.88 -5.98
N PHE A 140 -8.68 -10.31 -4.79
CA PHE A 140 -7.68 -9.27 -4.55
C PHE A 140 -6.26 -9.84 -4.43
N ALA A 141 -6.10 -11.05 -3.94
CA ALA A 141 -4.83 -11.77 -3.97
C ALA A 141 -4.36 -12.01 -5.41
N LYS A 142 -5.25 -12.53 -6.26
CA LYS A 142 -4.95 -12.71 -7.69
C LYS A 142 -4.59 -11.37 -8.37
N ASN A 143 -5.35 -10.32 -8.12
CA ASN A 143 -5.05 -9.00 -8.66
C ASN A 143 -3.66 -8.48 -8.18
N CYS A 144 -3.28 -8.79 -6.93
CA CYS A 144 -1.99 -8.41 -6.37
C CYS A 144 -0.84 -9.10 -7.10
N ASP A 145 -0.97 -10.41 -7.35
CA ASP A 145 0.03 -11.18 -8.08
C ASP A 145 0.21 -10.65 -9.52
N GLU A 146 -0.89 -10.33 -10.20
CA GLU A 146 -0.86 -9.77 -11.55
C GLU A 146 -0.27 -8.36 -11.58
N TYR A 147 -0.63 -7.49 -10.62
CA TYR A 147 -0.20 -6.09 -10.58
C TYR A 147 1.29 -5.94 -10.27
N PHE A 148 1.83 -6.75 -9.36
CA PHE A 148 3.23 -6.71 -8.94
C PHE A 148 4.12 -7.72 -9.67
N PHE A 149 3.63 -8.38 -10.69
CA PHE A 149 4.44 -9.21 -11.57
C PHE A 149 5.43 -8.33 -12.36
N LEU A 150 6.67 -8.77 -12.47
CA LEU A 150 7.76 -8.10 -13.18
C LEU A 150 8.01 -8.79 -14.52
N PRO A 151 7.36 -8.34 -15.63
CA PRO A 151 7.43 -9.04 -16.92
C PRO A 151 8.86 -9.16 -17.47
N HIS A 152 9.67 -8.11 -17.27
CA HIS A 152 11.06 -8.08 -17.76
C HIS A 152 11.99 -9.05 -17.03
N ARG A 153 11.53 -9.69 -15.93
CA ARG A 153 12.26 -10.68 -15.15
C ARG A 153 11.53 -12.01 -15.07
N ASN A 154 10.27 -12.06 -15.51
CA ASN A 154 9.40 -13.22 -15.38
C ASN A 154 9.28 -13.71 -13.92
N GLU A 155 9.14 -12.80 -12.97
CA GLU A 155 9.04 -13.09 -11.54
C GLU A 155 8.05 -12.20 -10.82
N ASN A 156 7.50 -12.66 -9.71
CA ASN A 156 6.74 -11.82 -8.79
C ASN A 156 7.68 -10.97 -7.94
N ARG A 157 7.26 -9.73 -7.61
CA ARG A 157 8.02 -8.82 -6.73
C ARG A 157 8.28 -9.43 -5.36
N GLY A 158 7.28 -10.12 -4.80
CA GLY A 158 7.33 -10.77 -3.49
C GLY A 158 6.34 -11.92 -3.41
N ILE A 159 5.83 -12.17 -2.22
CA ILE A 159 4.83 -13.22 -1.95
C ILE A 159 3.39 -12.73 -2.11
N GLY A 160 3.18 -11.51 -2.61
CA GLY A 160 1.86 -10.93 -2.80
C GLY A 160 1.24 -10.38 -1.52
N GLY A 161 -0.05 -10.41 -1.49
CA GLY A 161 -0.93 -9.85 -0.49
C GLY A 161 -2.31 -9.62 -1.09
N ILE A 162 -2.78 -8.38 -1.11
CA ILE A 162 -4.06 -8.00 -1.71
C ILE A 162 -3.93 -6.71 -2.51
N PHE A 163 -4.64 -6.63 -3.63
CA PHE A 163 -4.75 -5.41 -4.43
C PHE A 163 -6.15 -5.28 -5.03
N PHE A 164 -6.74 -4.10 -4.89
CA PHE A 164 -8.00 -3.74 -5.52
C PHE A 164 -7.95 -2.31 -6.03
N ASP A 165 -8.60 -2.07 -7.14
CA ASP A 165 -8.76 -0.74 -7.73
C ASP A 165 -10.16 -0.59 -8.32
N GLN A 166 -10.61 0.65 -8.45
CA GLN A 166 -11.93 1.01 -9.00
C GLN A 166 -13.08 0.27 -8.31
N LEU A 167 -12.94 -0.01 -7.02
CA LEU A 167 -13.94 -0.73 -6.23
C LEU A 167 -14.98 0.24 -5.66
N GLN A 168 -16.25 -0.10 -5.82
CA GLN A 168 -17.36 0.45 -5.06
C GLN A 168 -17.92 -0.68 -4.21
N HIS A 169 -17.73 -0.59 -2.88
CA HIS A 169 -18.25 -1.58 -1.95
C HIS A 169 -19.50 -1.00 -1.28
N LYS A 170 -20.67 -1.59 -1.60
CA LYS A 170 -21.98 -1.15 -1.10
C LYS A 170 -22.19 0.38 -1.27
N ASP A 171 -21.76 1.16 -0.30
CA ASP A 171 -21.82 2.62 -0.23
C ASP A 171 -20.43 3.20 0.12
N ILE A 172 -20.35 4.52 0.21
CA ILE A 172 -19.08 5.22 0.48
C ILE A 172 -18.58 4.94 1.91
N GLU A 173 -19.47 4.84 2.87
CA GLU A 173 -19.13 4.60 4.27
C GLU A 173 -18.58 3.19 4.45
N SER A 174 -19.25 2.18 3.90
CA SER A 174 -18.77 0.80 3.87
C SER A 174 -17.43 0.66 3.13
N SER A 175 -17.22 1.48 2.10
CA SER A 175 -15.95 1.51 1.35
C SER A 175 -14.82 2.14 2.16
N LEU A 176 -15.09 3.20 2.91
CA LEU A 176 -14.13 3.79 3.84
C LEU A 176 -13.76 2.81 4.95
N SER A 177 -14.75 2.12 5.53
CA SER A 177 -14.51 1.07 6.51
C SER A 177 -13.64 -0.07 5.96
N LEU A 178 -13.82 -0.47 4.68
CA LEU A 178 -12.96 -1.45 4.04
C LEU A 178 -11.51 -0.95 3.91
N LEU A 179 -11.29 0.33 3.57
CA LEU A 179 -9.94 0.92 3.53
C LEU A 179 -9.30 0.93 4.93
N GLU A 180 -10.04 1.33 5.96
CA GLU A 180 -9.60 1.36 7.34
C GLU A 180 -9.18 -0.02 7.82
N LYS A 181 -10.05 -1.03 7.68
CA LYS A 181 -9.76 -2.42 8.00
C LYS A 181 -8.54 -2.96 7.23
N THR A 182 -8.39 -2.58 5.97
CA THR A 182 -7.21 -2.95 5.16
C THR A 182 -5.93 -2.37 5.75
N ALA A 183 -5.94 -1.10 6.17
CA ALA A 183 -4.79 -0.46 6.78
C ALA A 183 -4.47 -1.05 8.15
N GLU A 184 -5.47 -1.32 8.98
CA GLU A 184 -5.31 -1.94 10.31
C GLU A 184 -4.74 -3.36 10.19
N SER A 185 -5.26 -4.16 9.26
CA SER A 185 -4.74 -5.50 8.98
C SER A 185 -3.26 -5.45 8.60
N TYR A 186 -2.89 -4.53 7.70
CA TYR A 186 -1.50 -4.31 7.32
C TYR A 186 -0.62 -3.95 8.52
N ILE A 187 -1.00 -2.95 9.31
CA ILE A 187 -0.22 -2.45 10.44
C ILE A 187 -0.01 -3.56 11.46
N ASN A 188 -1.08 -4.19 11.91
CA ASN A 188 -1.06 -5.20 12.97
C ASN A 188 -0.27 -6.45 12.56
N THR A 189 -0.43 -6.89 11.30
CA THR A 189 0.27 -8.08 10.80
C THR A 189 1.74 -7.81 10.56
N TYR A 190 2.06 -6.67 9.93
CA TYR A 190 3.44 -6.32 9.68
C TYR A 190 4.23 -6.07 10.97
N GLU A 191 3.62 -5.45 11.98
CA GLU A 191 4.25 -5.30 13.30
C GLU A 191 4.59 -6.65 13.93
N LYS A 192 3.68 -7.62 13.91
CA LYS A 192 3.93 -8.99 14.40
C LYS A 192 5.16 -9.61 13.71
N ILE A 193 5.22 -9.52 12.38
CA ILE A 193 6.35 -10.05 11.58
C ILE A 193 7.67 -9.36 11.96
N ILE A 194 7.68 -8.03 12.06
CA ILE A 194 8.88 -7.27 12.42
C ILE A 194 9.34 -7.61 13.85
N VAL A 195 8.43 -7.66 14.80
CA VAL A 195 8.77 -7.97 16.21
C VAL A 195 9.36 -9.37 16.33
N SER A 196 8.82 -10.35 15.61
CA SER A 196 9.32 -11.72 15.60
C SER A 196 10.75 -11.82 15.02
N ASN A 197 11.03 -11.09 13.94
CA ASN A 197 12.23 -11.33 13.13
C ASN A 197 13.37 -10.32 13.35
N ARG A 198 13.10 -9.14 13.96
CA ARG A 198 14.08 -8.04 14.06
C ARG A 198 15.38 -8.38 14.76
N ASN A 199 15.39 -9.39 15.63
CA ASN A 199 16.57 -9.82 16.39
C ASN A 199 17.18 -11.12 15.83
N ALA A 200 16.70 -11.66 14.71
CA ALA A 200 17.27 -12.84 14.09
C ALA A 200 18.72 -12.60 13.70
N LYS A 201 19.57 -13.59 13.98
CA LYS A 201 20.97 -13.55 13.53
C LYS A 201 21.03 -13.80 12.03
N PHE A 202 21.82 -13.04 11.33
CA PHE A 202 21.98 -13.17 9.89
C PHE A 202 23.45 -13.15 9.47
N SER A 203 23.73 -13.80 8.36
CA SER A 203 25.04 -13.84 7.72
C SER A 203 25.27 -12.63 6.82
N LYS A 204 26.51 -12.45 6.39
CA LYS A 204 26.86 -11.46 5.37
C LYS A 204 26.14 -11.74 4.04
N ASP A 205 26.06 -13.00 3.64
CA ASP A 205 25.45 -13.41 2.37
C ASP A 205 23.93 -13.09 2.33
N GLU A 206 23.23 -13.30 3.45
CA GLU A 206 21.81 -12.92 3.57
C GLU A 206 21.63 -11.40 3.51
N LYS A 207 22.56 -10.64 4.09
CA LYS A 207 22.54 -9.18 3.98
C LYS A 207 22.82 -8.71 2.56
N ASP A 208 23.78 -9.28 1.89
CA ASP A 208 24.12 -8.98 0.50
C ASP A 208 22.95 -9.34 -0.44
N LEU A 209 22.28 -10.47 -0.20
CA LEU A 209 21.06 -10.85 -0.91
C LEU A 209 19.93 -9.81 -0.71
N GLN A 210 19.71 -9.37 0.54
CA GLN A 210 18.74 -8.31 0.84
C GLN A 210 19.05 -7.04 0.01
N LEU A 211 20.29 -6.58 0.03
CA LEU A 211 20.71 -5.36 -0.66
C LEU A 211 20.55 -5.49 -2.19
N TYR A 212 20.94 -6.65 -2.73
CA TYR A 212 20.76 -6.95 -4.15
C TYR A 212 19.30 -6.93 -4.57
N ARG A 213 18.41 -7.58 -3.81
CA ARG A 213 16.98 -7.57 -4.12
C ARG A 213 16.32 -6.21 -3.91
N ARG A 214 16.76 -5.43 -2.92
CA ARG A 214 16.32 -4.04 -2.74
C ARG A 214 16.72 -3.14 -3.91
N GLY A 215 17.90 -3.34 -4.49
CA GLY A 215 18.32 -2.64 -5.71
C GLY A 215 17.47 -2.98 -6.94
N ARG A 216 16.72 -4.09 -6.90
CA ARG A 216 15.78 -4.54 -7.94
C ARG A 216 14.31 -4.23 -7.63
N TYR A 217 14.05 -3.66 -6.47
CA TYR A 217 12.69 -3.35 -6.04
C TYR A 217 12.12 -2.22 -6.88
N VAL A 218 11.00 -2.48 -7.56
CA VAL A 218 10.31 -1.54 -8.44
C VAL A 218 9.02 -1.07 -7.76
N GLU A 219 8.86 0.23 -7.71
CA GLU A 219 7.66 0.90 -7.20
C GLU A 219 6.98 1.74 -8.29
#